data_1bab283a54df232e484651af1089f4d7
#
_entry.id   1bab283a54df232e484651af1089f4d7
#
_cell.length_a   1.000
_cell.length_b   1.000
_cell.length_c   1.000
_cell.angle_alpha   90.00
_cell.angle_beta   90.00
_cell.angle_gamma   90.00
#
_symmetry.space_group_name_H-M   'P 1'
#
loop_
_entity.id
_entity.type
_entity.pdbx_description
1 polymer ?
#
loop_
_entity_poly.entity_id
_entity_poly.type
_entity_poly.pdbx_seq_one_letter_code
_entity_poly.pdbx_strand_id
1 'polypeptide(L)'
;MSTLLDQLARRQLLWQGDSQQLAYRAVASGYPELDQQLGGGLPATGLIDIQTEAGIGELRLLLPYLQQQQQQSQRLLVFIGPPAELCADMLAGSGLELSQLLIITPGEQPAFGQSSDELAKLTQPAKNPQSVKKLSPQQQALWAAEQCLQSGCCASVLLWPAVISLAQARRLQLAAEQGAASMIVFRHSSQALSLPVNLSISLKPDPQGLQLTVLKRKGSWPAAPFRISMQQKWPVLCLTGTAAEPLRQAV
;
A
#
# COMPACT_ATOMS: atom_id res chain seq x y z
N MET A 1 -36.05 9.36 25.02
CA MET A 1 -35.03 8.79 25.94
C MET A 1 -33.98 8.15 25.05
N SER A 2 -32.84 8.79 24.86
CA SER A 2 -31.70 8.12 24.19
C SER A 2 -31.22 7.04 25.15
N THR A 3 -31.27 5.80 24.70
CA THR A 3 -30.83 4.67 25.50
C THR A 3 -29.31 4.75 25.73
N LEU A 4 -28.84 4.21 26.84
CA LEU A 4 -27.38 4.11 27.15
C LEU A 4 -26.62 3.54 25.97
N LEU A 5 -27.25 2.65 25.20
CA LEU A 5 -26.72 2.06 23.96
C LEU A 5 -26.43 3.11 22.88
N ASP A 6 -27.35 4.09 22.69
CA ASP A 6 -27.12 5.18 21.70
C ASP A 6 -25.95 6.08 22.09
N GLN A 7 -25.77 6.32 23.39
CA GLN A 7 -24.61 7.10 23.87
C GLN A 7 -23.30 6.36 23.73
N LEU A 8 -23.28 5.05 23.98
CA LEU A 8 -22.11 4.20 23.78
C LEU A 8 -21.77 4.04 22.29
N ALA A 9 -22.78 3.91 21.43
CA ALA A 9 -22.59 3.85 19.98
C ALA A 9 -22.04 5.16 19.43
N ARG A 10 -22.56 6.33 19.87
CA ARG A 10 -22.02 7.66 19.48
C ARG A 10 -20.58 7.89 19.92
N ARG A 11 -20.17 7.28 21.04
CA ARG A 11 -18.78 7.33 21.53
C ARG A 11 -17.89 6.25 20.90
N GLN A 12 -18.40 5.49 19.92
CA GLN A 12 -17.68 4.38 19.28
C GLN A 12 -17.18 3.29 20.27
N LEU A 13 -17.80 3.19 21.43
CA LEU A 13 -17.49 2.20 22.46
C LEU A 13 -18.31 0.91 22.29
N LEU A 14 -19.35 0.95 21.47
CA LEU A 14 -20.18 -0.20 21.13
C LEU A 14 -20.22 -0.36 19.61
N TRP A 15 -19.88 -1.53 19.12
CA TRP A 15 -20.06 -1.90 17.74
C TRP A 15 -21.40 -2.63 17.56
N GLN A 16 -22.27 -2.09 16.72
CA GLN A 16 -23.49 -2.77 16.27
C GLN A 16 -23.23 -3.37 14.90
N GLY A 17 -23.35 -4.69 14.78
CA GLY A 17 -23.08 -5.46 13.57
C GLY A 17 -23.86 -5.07 12.31
N ASP A 18 -24.89 -4.25 12.47
CA ASP A 18 -25.78 -3.78 11.39
C ASP A 18 -25.54 -2.30 10.99
N SER A 19 -24.58 -1.61 11.62
CA SER A 19 -24.25 -0.25 11.22
C SER A 19 -23.32 -0.27 10.01
N GLN A 20 -23.83 0.12 8.85
CA GLN A 20 -23.03 0.34 7.62
C GLN A 20 -22.04 1.52 7.74
N GLN A 21 -21.84 2.09 8.92
CA GLN A 21 -20.90 3.16 9.13
C GLN A 21 -19.47 2.61 9.01
N LEU A 22 -18.75 3.10 8.01
CA LEU A 22 -17.32 2.82 7.87
C LEU A 22 -16.57 3.29 9.13
N ALA A 23 -15.77 2.40 9.69
CA ALA A 23 -14.90 2.74 10.83
C ALA A 23 -13.68 3.58 10.42
N TYR A 24 -13.64 4.07 9.17
CA TYR A 24 -12.59 4.92 8.60
C TYR A 24 -13.16 5.82 7.50
N ARG A 25 -12.51 6.95 7.25
CA ARG A 25 -12.80 7.79 6.07
C ARG A 25 -12.37 7.02 4.82
N ALA A 26 -13.30 6.79 3.89
CA ALA A 26 -13.03 6.12 2.64
C ALA A 26 -12.62 7.10 1.53
N VAL A 27 -11.78 6.64 0.62
CA VAL A 27 -11.43 7.27 -0.65
C VAL A 27 -11.73 6.27 -1.75
N ALA A 28 -12.41 6.71 -2.81
CA ALA A 28 -12.79 5.84 -3.90
C ALA A 28 -11.57 5.16 -4.53
N SER A 29 -11.69 3.88 -4.81
CA SER A 29 -10.62 3.10 -5.45
C SER A 29 -10.51 3.37 -6.94
N GLY A 30 -11.57 3.94 -7.52
CA GLY A 30 -11.74 4.11 -8.95
C GLY A 30 -12.26 2.86 -9.67
N TYR A 31 -12.66 1.84 -8.91
CA TYR A 31 -13.33 0.63 -9.38
C TYR A 31 -14.64 0.47 -8.63
N PRO A 32 -15.79 0.66 -9.30
CA PRO A 32 -17.10 0.66 -8.66
C PRO A 32 -17.40 -0.62 -7.88
N GLU A 33 -16.97 -1.77 -8.41
CA GLU A 33 -17.16 -3.07 -7.77
C GLU A 33 -16.44 -3.14 -6.42
N LEU A 34 -15.22 -2.59 -6.35
CA LEU A 34 -14.43 -2.54 -5.11
C LEU A 34 -15.05 -1.56 -4.13
N ASP A 35 -15.45 -0.37 -4.61
CA ASP A 35 -16.04 0.67 -3.76
C ASP A 35 -17.37 0.20 -3.17
N GLN A 36 -18.20 -0.49 -3.93
CA GLN A 36 -19.46 -1.08 -3.45
C GLN A 36 -19.20 -2.14 -2.36
N GLN A 37 -18.24 -3.05 -2.59
CA GLN A 37 -17.91 -4.10 -1.62
C GLN A 37 -17.28 -3.54 -0.35
N LEU A 38 -16.53 -2.45 -0.45
CA LEU A 38 -15.92 -1.76 0.69
C LEU A 38 -16.82 -0.68 1.30
N GLY A 39 -18.03 -0.45 0.75
CA GLY A 39 -18.97 0.56 1.24
C GLY A 39 -18.47 2.00 1.08
N GLY A 40 -17.66 2.27 0.05
CA GLY A 40 -17.21 3.63 -0.28
C GLY A 40 -15.75 3.75 -0.73
N GLY A 41 -14.96 2.69 -0.60
CA GLY A 41 -13.58 2.67 -1.09
C GLY A 41 -12.53 2.27 -0.05
N LEU A 42 -11.28 2.60 -0.34
CA LEU A 42 -10.13 2.25 0.49
C LEU A 42 -9.97 3.24 1.66
N PRO A 43 -9.38 2.82 2.79
CA PRO A 43 -9.07 3.72 3.92
C PRO A 43 -8.20 4.89 3.50
N ALA A 44 -8.60 6.12 3.85
CA ALA A 44 -7.80 7.32 3.63
C ALA A 44 -6.55 7.35 4.51
N THR A 45 -6.60 6.69 5.69
CA THR A 45 -5.53 6.67 6.69
C THR A 45 -5.42 5.30 7.34
N GLY A 46 -4.27 5.03 7.96
CA GLY A 46 -4.00 3.77 8.63
C GLY A 46 -3.43 2.70 7.70
N LEU A 47 -3.40 1.45 8.16
CA LEU A 47 -2.71 0.34 7.48
C LEU A 47 -3.67 -0.48 6.61
N ILE A 48 -3.30 -0.63 5.35
CA ILE A 48 -3.90 -1.51 4.35
C ILE A 48 -2.91 -2.65 4.06
N ASP A 49 -3.33 -3.88 4.25
CA ASP A 49 -2.57 -5.08 3.98
C ASP A 49 -3.05 -5.73 2.67
N ILE A 50 -2.16 -5.86 1.70
CA ILE A 50 -2.45 -6.47 0.41
C ILE A 50 -1.62 -7.75 0.27
N GLN A 51 -2.30 -8.89 0.29
CA GLN A 51 -1.69 -10.20 0.07
C GLN A 51 -1.77 -10.55 -1.40
N THR A 52 -0.62 -10.61 -2.06
CA THR A 52 -0.54 -10.75 -3.52
C THR A 52 0.78 -11.37 -3.94
N GLU A 53 0.82 -11.84 -5.17
CA GLU A 53 2.06 -12.03 -5.91
C GLU A 53 2.44 -10.73 -6.60
N ALA A 54 3.73 -10.47 -6.80
CA ALA A 54 4.17 -9.26 -7.48
C ALA A 54 3.91 -9.37 -8.99
N GLY A 55 3.53 -8.24 -9.61
CA GLY A 55 3.39 -8.13 -11.06
C GLY A 55 2.06 -8.58 -11.65
N ILE A 56 1.06 -8.88 -10.82
CA ILE A 56 -0.29 -9.26 -11.30
C ILE A 56 -1.18 -8.05 -11.62
N GLY A 57 -0.69 -6.82 -11.41
CA GLY A 57 -1.45 -5.58 -11.59
C GLY A 57 -1.89 -4.92 -10.28
N GLU A 58 -1.36 -5.36 -9.15
CA GLU A 58 -1.65 -4.85 -7.80
C GLU A 58 -1.42 -3.34 -7.67
N LEU A 59 -0.34 -2.83 -8.24
CA LEU A 59 -0.07 -1.38 -8.23
C LEU A 59 -1.07 -0.63 -9.12
N ARG A 60 -1.42 -1.17 -10.30
CA ARG A 60 -2.39 -0.56 -11.21
C ARG A 60 -3.79 -0.46 -10.60
N LEU A 61 -4.15 -1.42 -9.75
CA LEU A 61 -5.39 -1.36 -8.97
C LEU A 61 -5.42 -0.13 -8.06
N LEU A 62 -4.28 0.26 -7.52
CA LEU A 62 -4.20 1.36 -6.56
C LEU A 62 -4.01 2.74 -7.20
N LEU A 63 -3.58 2.84 -8.49
CA LEU A 63 -3.25 4.13 -9.10
C LEU A 63 -4.37 5.16 -9.02
N PRO A 64 -5.67 4.84 -9.27
CA PRO A 64 -6.71 5.85 -9.15
C PRO A 64 -6.92 6.34 -7.71
N TYR A 65 -6.78 5.44 -6.74
CA TYR A 65 -6.83 5.79 -5.32
C TYR A 65 -5.65 6.70 -4.93
N LEU A 66 -4.44 6.36 -5.35
CA LEU A 66 -3.23 7.16 -5.08
C LEU A 66 -3.32 8.55 -5.71
N GLN A 67 -3.85 8.65 -6.93
CA GLN A 67 -4.13 9.92 -7.60
C GLN A 67 -5.07 10.80 -6.77
N GLN A 68 -6.17 10.24 -6.28
CA GLN A 68 -7.10 10.99 -5.42
C GLN A 68 -6.46 11.43 -4.11
N GLN A 69 -5.67 10.56 -3.47
CA GLN A 69 -4.93 10.90 -2.25
C GLN A 69 -3.95 12.06 -2.49
N GLN A 70 -3.24 12.05 -3.60
CA GLN A 70 -2.30 13.10 -3.97
C GLN A 70 -3.01 14.43 -4.25
N GLN A 71 -4.09 14.41 -5.04
CA GLN A 71 -4.87 15.60 -5.38
C GLN A 71 -5.53 16.26 -4.16
N GLN A 72 -6.02 15.46 -3.21
CA GLN A 72 -6.68 15.98 -2.01
C GLN A 72 -5.72 16.60 -1.00
N SER A 73 -4.48 16.14 -0.94
CA SER A 73 -3.57 16.50 0.15
C SER A 73 -2.35 17.30 -0.30
N GLN A 74 -1.99 17.30 -1.58
CA GLN A 74 -0.75 17.90 -2.11
C GLN A 74 0.51 17.37 -1.42
N ARG A 75 0.46 16.13 -0.90
CA ARG A 75 1.54 15.47 -0.15
C ARG A 75 2.20 14.38 -0.99
N LEU A 76 3.36 13.92 -0.53
CA LEU A 76 4.16 12.91 -1.22
C LEU A 76 3.49 11.53 -1.24
N LEU A 77 3.70 10.82 -2.36
CA LEU A 77 3.52 9.38 -2.44
C LEU A 77 4.91 8.72 -2.35
N VAL A 78 5.07 7.80 -1.42
CA VAL A 78 6.38 7.17 -1.15
C VAL A 78 6.32 5.68 -1.48
N PHE A 79 7.27 5.22 -2.28
CA PHE A 79 7.44 3.81 -2.65
C PHE A 79 8.74 3.28 -2.03
N ILE A 80 8.66 2.26 -1.19
CA ILE A 80 9.80 1.74 -0.45
C ILE A 80 10.04 0.28 -0.82
N GLY A 81 11.17 0.01 -1.45
CA GLY A 81 11.59 -1.32 -1.90
C GLY A 81 10.63 -1.97 -2.90
N PRO A 82 10.19 -1.27 -3.97
CA PRO A 82 9.37 -1.91 -4.99
C PRO A 82 10.13 -3.08 -5.61
N PRO A 83 9.44 -4.19 -6.00
CA PRO A 83 10.08 -5.40 -6.50
C PRO A 83 10.70 -5.24 -7.89
N ALA A 84 10.35 -4.17 -8.60
CA ALA A 84 10.88 -3.81 -9.91
C ALA A 84 10.90 -2.28 -10.06
N GLU A 85 11.63 -1.80 -11.06
CA GLU A 85 11.63 -0.38 -11.41
C GLU A 85 10.23 0.11 -11.79
N LEU A 86 9.88 1.27 -11.29
CA LEU A 86 8.59 1.89 -11.56
C LEU A 86 8.65 2.63 -12.90
N CYS A 87 7.72 2.31 -13.79
CA CYS A 87 7.62 2.99 -15.08
C CYS A 87 7.02 4.40 -14.90
N ALA A 88 7.84 5.43 -15.09
CA ALA A 88 7.44 6.83 -14.93
C ALA A 88 6.31 7.21 -15.89
N ASP A 89 6.36 6.74 -17.15
CA ASP A 89 5.32 7.02 -18.14
C ASP A 89 3.96 6.42 -17.74
N MET A 90 3.97 5.23 -17.16
CA MET A 90 2.74 4.60 -16.63
C MET A 90 2.17 5.41 -15.46
N LEU A 91 3.01 5.86 -14.55
CA LEU A 91 2.59 6.65 -13.38
C LEU A 91 2.04 8.01 -13.82
N ALA A 92 2.75 8.73 -14.70
CA ALA A 92 2.30 10.00 -15.26
C ALA A 92 1.01 9.84 -16.08
N GLY A 93 0.96 8.82 -16.95
CA GLY A 93 -0.23 8.50 -17.75
C GLY A 93 -1.46 8.11 -16.91
N SER A 94 -1.26 7.70 -15.65
CA SER A 94 -2.33 7.46 -14.68
C SER A 94 -2.75 8.72 -13.92
N GLY A 95 -2.18 9.89 -14.26
CA GLY A 95 -2.51 11.17 -13.65
C GLY A 95 -1.83 11.44 -12.32
N LEU A 96 -0.74 10.73 -12.00
CA LEU A 96 0.09 11.02 -10.83
C LEU A 96 1.09 12.14 -11.14
N GLU A 97 1.24 13.06 -10.20
CA GLU A 97 2.24 14.12 -10.25
C GLU A 97 3.61 13.56 -9.83
N LEU A 98 4.53 13.41 -10.79
CA LEU A 98 5.84 12.77 -10.56
C LEU A 98 6.74 13.57 -9.62
N SER A 99 6.59 14.89 -9.57
CA SER A 99 7.35 15.76 -8.65
C SER A 99 7.03 15.51 -7.18
N GLN A 100 5.91 14.84 -6.90
CA GLN A 100 5.46 14.45 -5.57
C GLN A 100 5.68 12.95 -5.29
N LEU A 101 6.51 12.28 -6.07
CA LEU A 101 6.87 10.88 -5.85
C LEU A 101 8.26 10.78 -5.20
N LEU A 102 8.38 9.92 -4.20
CA LEU A 102 9.64 9.55 -3.59
C LEU A 102 9.81 8.03 -3.66
N ILE A 103 10.93 7.58 -4.24
CA ILE A 103 11.28 6.17 -4.29
C ILE A 103 12.48 5.94 -3.36
N ILE A 104 12.35 4.99 -2.45
CA ILE A 104 13.41 4.61 -1.50
C ILE A 104 13.79 3.16 -1.78
N THR A 105 15.06 2.93 -2.15
CA THR A 105 15.63 1.60 -2.40
C THR A 105 16.54 1.22 -1.23
N PRO A 106 16.07 0.39 -0.28
CA PRO A 106 16.87 0.00 0.88
C PRO A 106 18.08 -0.85 0.47
N GLY A 107 19.24 -0.54 1.06
CA GLY A 107 20.48 -1.30 0.80
C GLY A 107 21.30 -0.83 -0.39
N GLU A 108 20.77 -0.01 -1.29
CA GLU A 108 21.56 0.69 -2.29
C GLU A 108 22.19 1.93 -1.64
N GLN A 109 23.50 2.03 -1.71
CA GLN A 109 24.15 3.32 -1.51
C GLN A 109 23.81 4.17 -2.74
N PRO A 110 23.32 5.41 -2.58
CA PRO A 110 23.09 6.26 -3.73
C PRO A 110 24.42 6.34 -4.51
N ALA A 111 24.39 5.93 -5.78
CA ALA A 111 25.48 6.15 -6.73
C ALA A 111 25.56 7.65 -7.07
N PHE A 112 25.61 8.51 -6.05
CA PHE A 112 25.93 9.91 -6.23
C PHE A 112 27.46 10.02 -6.32
N GLY A 113 27.87 10.32 -7.52
CA GLY A 113 29.13 10.86 -7.95
C GLY A 113 30.35 10.62 -7.06
N GLN A 114 31.36 10.04 -7.63
CA GLN A 114 32.73 9.86 -7.14
C GLN A 114 33.36 11.15 -6.56
N SER A 115 32.77 11.69 -5.49
CA SER A 115 33.35 12.79 -4.71
C SER A 115 33.18 12.57 -3.20
N SER A 116 33.02 11.30 -2.79
CA SER A 116 32.92 10.93 -1.37
C SER A 116 34.26 11.08 -0.59
N ASP A 117 35.37 11.32 -1.26
CA ASP A 117 36.65 11.49 -0.58
C ASP A 117 36.83 12.86 0.11
N GLU A 118 36.13 13.90 -0.31
CA GLU A 118 36.24 15.20 0.37
C GLU A 118 35.27 15.33 1.55
N LEU A 119 34.06 14.76 1.48
CA LEU A 119 33.13 14.78 2.61
C LEU A 119 33.57 13.82 3.73
N ALA A 120 34.20 12.71 3.39
CA ALA A 120 34.77 11.77 4.35
C ALA A 120 35.94 12.37 5.17
N LYS A 121 36.63 13.40 4.64
CA LYS A 121 37.70 14.10 5.35
C LYS A 121 37.21 15.15 6.33
N LEU A 122 35.96 15.63 6.18
CA LEU A 122 35.36 16.62 7.07
C LEU A 122 34.61 15.99 8.26
N THR A 123 34.27 14.71 8.16
CA THR A 123 33.70 13.95 9.29
C THR A 123 34.72 12.92 9.78
N GLN A 124 35.76 13.38 10.51
CA GLN A 124 36.58 12.47 11.28
C GLN A 124 35.68 11.78 12.32
N PRO A 125 35.56 10.44 12.32
CA PRO A 125 34.82 9.78 13.38
C PRO A 125 35.57 9.97 14.67
N ALA A 126 34.87 10.50 15.68
CA ALA A 126 35.35 10.48 17.06
C ALA A 126 35.80 9.05 17.40
N LYS A 127 37.00 8.95 18.01
CA LYS A 127 37.62 7.68 18.39
C LYS A 127 36.78 6.92 19.44
N ASN A 128 35.72 6.26 18.97
CA ASN A 128 35.09 5.19 19.74
C ASN A 128 34.34 4.26 18.78
N PRO A 129 34.85 3.07 18.47
CA PRO A 129 34.17 2.09 17.62
C PRO A 129 33.18 1.28 18.48
N GLN A 130 32.16 1.93 19.04
CA GLN A 130 30.94 1.19 19.36
C GLN A 130 30.28 0.90 18.03
N SER A 131 30.34 -0.37 17.62
CA SER A 131 29.77 -0.92 16.39
C SER A 131 28.34 -0.42 16.20
N VAL A 132 28.17 0.61 15.38
CA VAL A 132 26.86 0.98 14.85
C VAL A 132 26.43 -0.24 14.06
N LYS A 133 25.54 -1.05 14.61
CA LYS A 133 24.94 -2.21 13.94
C LYS A 133 24.31 -1.68 12.65
N LYS A 134 24.96 -1.96 11.52
CA LYS A 134 24.43 -1.59 10.20
C LYS A 134 23.07 -2.27 10.05
N LEU A 135 22.00 -1.49 9.94
CA LEU A 135 20.65 -1.99 9.77
C LEU A 135 20.59 -2.84 8.51
N SER A 136 19.89 -3.98 8.55
CA SER A 136 19.61 -4.75 7.34
C SER A 136 18.72 -3.94 6.37
N PRO A 137 18.74 -4.21 5.07
CA PRO A 137 17.88 -3.52 4.09
C PRO A 137 16.41 -3.51 4.52
N GLN A 138 15.91 -4.62 5.06
CA GLN A 138 14.56 -4.70 5.58
C GLN A 138 14.32 -3.79 6.80
N GLN A 139 15.27 -3.69 7.71
CA GLN A 139 15.18 -2.77 8.85
C GLN A 139 15.21 -1.31 8.39
N GLN A 140 16.03 -1.00 7.38
CA GLN A 140 16.07 0.34 6.76
C GLN A 140 14.73 0.68 6.12
N ALA A 141 14.11 -0.26 5.37
CA ALA A 141 12.80 -0.08 4.75
C ALA A 141 11.70 0.24 5.78
N LEU A 142 11.63 -0.55 6.85
CA LEU A 142 10.65 -0.36 7.91
C LEU A 142 10.87 0.95 8.68
N TRP A 143 12.14 1.30 8.94
CA TRP A 143 12.50 2.57 9.57
C TRP A 143 12.12 3.76 8.68
N ALA A 144 12.45 3.71 7.38
CA ALA A 144 12.10 4.75 6.42
C ALA A 144 10.57 4.93 6.33
N ALA A 145 9.81 3.84 6.28
CA ALA A 145 8.35 3.89 6.27
C ALA A 145 7.80 4.60 7.51
N GLU A 146 8.32 4.27 8.69
CA GLU A 146 7.91 4.91 9.95
C GLU A 146 8.22 6.40 9.96
N GLN A 147 9.43 6.81 9.50
CA GLN A 147 9.81 8.23 9.42
C GLN A 147 8.94 9.00 8.42
N CYS A 148 8.70 8.44 7.23
CA CYS A 148 7.83 9.04 6.23
C CYS A 148 6.40 9.25 6.76
N LEU A 149 5.84 8.27 7.46
CA LEU A 149 4.51 8.37 8.04
C LEU A 149 4.45 9.44 9.15
N GLN A 150 5.43 9.43 10.07
CA GLN A 150 5.47 10.37 11.19
C GLN A 150 5.72 11.82 10.76
N SER A 151 6.37 12.04 9.62
CA SER A 151 6.65 13.38 9.10
C SER A 151 5.42 14.22 8.79
N GLY A 152 4.26 13.58 8.55
CA GLY A 152 3.03 14.22 8.08
C GLY A 152 3.10 14.75 6.64
N CYS A 153 4.23 14.59 5.94
CA CYS A 153 4.43 15.06 4.57
C CYS A 153 3.93 14.08 3.51
N CYS A 154 3.53 12.86 3.91
CA CYS A 154 3.14 11.80 2.99
C CYS A 154 1.61 11.63 2.96
N ALA A 155 1.03 11.48 1.77
CA ALA A 155 -0.36 11.07 1.59
C ALA A 155 -0.50 9.56 1.71
N SER A 156 0.41 8.84 1.04
CA SER A 156 0.46 7.38 1.06
C SER A 156 1.91 6.89 1.06
N VAL A 157 2.16 5.82 1.80
CA VAL A 157 3.45 5.10 1.82
C VAL A 157 3.19 3.65 1.42
N LEU A 158 3.84 3.19 0.35
CA LEU A 158 3.76 1.83 -0.16
C LEU A 158 5.04 1.10 0.20
N LEU A 159 4.92 -0.10 0.77
CA LEU A 159 6.07 -0.88 1.25
C LEU A 159 5.96 -2.34 0.79
N TRP A 160 7.05 -2.87 0.26
CA TRP A 160 7.22 -4.28 -0.10
C TRP A 160 8.23 -4.96 0.85
N PRO A 161 7.83 -5.33 2.08
CA PRO A 161 8.74 -5.97 3.02
C PRO A 161 8.85 -7.47 2.73
N ALA A 162 10.02 -8.05 2.91
CA ALA A 162 10.18 -9.51 2.84
C ALA A 162 9.33 -10.21 3.92
N VAL A 163 9.37 -9.68 5.15
CA VAL A 163 8.57 -10.16 6.29
C VAL A 163 8.19 -8.96 7.16
N ILE A 164 7.01 -9.00 7.79
CA ILE A 164 6.59 -8.03 8.78
C ILE A 164 6.02 -8.71 10.02
N SER A 165 6.45 -8.31 11.20
CA SER A 165 5.92 -8.79 12.48
C SER A 165 4.69 -7.99 12.92
N LEU A 166 3.91 -8.57 13.84
CA LEU A 166 2.75 -7.87 14.44
C LEU A 166 3.13 -6.55 15.12
N ALA A 167 4.28 -6.52 15.81
CA ALA A 167 4.76 -5.32 16.48
C ALA A 167 5.11 -4.22 15.49
N GLN A 168 5.79 -4.57 14.38
CA GLN A 168 6.13 -3.64 13.30
C GLN A 168 4.86 -3.10 12.61
N ALA A 169 3.92 -3.99 12.28
CA ALA A 169 2.65 -3.58 11.68
C ALA A 169 1.87 -2.62 12.59
N ARG A 170 1.84 -2.88 13.91
CA ARG A 170 1.18 -1.99 14.88
C ARG A 170 1.85 -0.61 14.96
N ARG A 171 3.18 -0.57 14.92
CA ARG A 171 3.92 0.71 14.88
C ARG A 171 3.62 1.51 13.62
N LEU A 172 3.62 0.86 12.45
CA LEU A 172 3.26 1.50 11.18
C LEU A 172 1.80 1.95 11.15
N GLN A 173 0.87 1.17 11.71
CA GLN A 173 -0.53 1.57 11.85
C GLN A 173 -0.67 2.86 12.67
N LEU A 174 -0.01 2.94 13.83
CA LEU A 174 -0.04 4.12 14.69
C LEU A 174 0.62 5.33 14.02
N ALA A 175 1.76 5.13 13.36
CA ALA A 175 2.44 6.19 12.62
C ALA A 175 1.58 6.72 11.46
N ALA A 176 0.89 5.84 10.73
CA ALA A 176 -0.02 6.22 9.66
C ALA A 176 -1.24 7.00 10.16
N GLU A 177 -1.79 6.62 11.30
CA GLU A 177 -2.89 7.36 11.94
C GLU A 177 -2.44 8.74 12.43
N GLN A 178 -1.28 8.84 13.08
CA GLN A 178 -0.71 10.10 13.56
C GLN A 178 -0.37 11.05 12.41
N GLY A 179 0.25 10.55 11.34
CA GLY A 179 0.61 11.34 10.16
C GLY A 179 -0.56 11.61 9.21
N ALA A 180 -1.77 11.12 9.53
CA ALA A 180 -2.94 11.18 8.66
C ALA A 180 -2.64 10.71 7.23
N ALA A 181 -1.90 9.60 7.10
CA ALA A 181 -1.46 8.99 5.85
C ALA A 181 -2.01 7.57 5.72
N SER A 182 -2.08 7.05 4.49
CA SER A 182 -2.31 5.62 4.28
C SER A 182 -0.99 4.88 4.17
N MET A 183 -0.87 3.77 4.89
CA MET A 183 0.23 2.81 4.78
C MET A 183 -0.26 1.57 4.04
N ILE A 184 0.34 1.25 2.90
CA ILE A 184 -0.01 0.09 2.09
C ILE A 184 1.16 -0.89 2.13
N VAL A 185 0.91 -2.09 2.66
CA VAL A 185 1.91 -3.16 2.75
C VAL A 185 1.55 -4.26 1.78
N PHE A 186 2.48 -4.60 0.88
CA PHE A 186 2.34 -5.73 -0.02
C PHE A 186 3.07 -6.93 0.56
N ARG A 187 2.34 -8.03 0.76
CA ARG A 187 2.90 -9.27 1.28
C ARG A 187 2.57 -10.44 0.37
N HIS A 188 3.46 -11.43 0.35
CA HIS A 188 3.15 -12.68 -0.32
C HIS A 188 2.01 -13.43 0.40
N SER A 189 1.12 -14.04 -0.37
CA SER A 189 -0.10 -14.72 0.13
C SER A 189 0.17 -15.90 1.10
N SER A 190 1.39 -16.46 1.08
CA SER A 190 1.79 -17.54 2.00
C SER A 190 1.97 -17.09 3.46
N GLN A 191 2.01 -15.79 3.73
CA GLN A 191 2.18 -15.27 5.08
C GLN A 191 0.83 -15.17 5.80
N ALA A 192 0.43 -16.24 6.48
CA ALA A 192 -0.88 -16.37 7.17
C ALA A 192 -1.04 -15.49 8.43
N LEU A 193 -0.28 -14.43 8.60
CA LEU A 193 -0.32 -13.57 9.78
C LEU A 193 -1.47 -12.55 9.68
N SER A 194 -2.41 -12.60 10.64
CA SER A 194 -3.45 -11.56 10.76
C SER A 194 -2.87 -10.29 11.39
N LEU A 195 -2.78 -9.22 10.61
CA LEU A 195 -2.23 -7.94 11.07
C LEU A 195 -3.31 -7.05 11.72
N PRO A 196 -2.92 -6.12 12.61
CA PRO A 196 -3.79 -5.07 13.14
C PRO A 196 -3.98 -3.97 12.10
N VAL A 197 -4.90 -4.18 11.15
CA VAL A 197 -5.08 -3.33 9.97
C VAL A 197 -6.51 -2.82 9.85
N ASN A 198 -6.70 -1.70 9.14
CA ASN A 198 -8.01 -1.19 8.78
C ASN A 198 -8.66 -2.05 7.70
N LEU A 199 -7.85 -2.54 6.75
CA LEU A 199 -8.28 -3.38 5.65
C LEU A 199 -7.19 -4.40 5.32
N SER A 200 -7.57 -5.68 5.14
CA SER A 200 -6.71 -6.72 4.57
C SER A 200 -7.44 -7.37 3.41
N ILE A 201 -6.79 -7.41 2.26
CA ILE A 201 -7.31 -7.99 1.03
C ILE A 201 -6.30 -8.97 0.45
N SER A 202 -6.82 -9.99 -0.23
CA SER A 202 -6.01 -10.90 -1.05
C SER A 202 -6.35 -10.69 -2.51
N LEU A 203 -5.32 -10.61 -3.35
CA LEU A 203 -5.43 -10.47 -4.79
C LEU A 203 -4.93 -11.73 -5.47
N LYS A 204 -5.64 -12.15 -6.50
CA LYS A 204 -5.24 -13.22 -7.43
C LYS A 204 -5.43 -12.74 -8.86
N PRO A 205 -4.63 -13.22 -9.82
CA PRO A 205 -4.83 -12.88 -11.23
C PRO A 205 -6.15 -13.46 -11.73
N ASP A 206 -6.83 -12.71 -12.60
CA ASP A 206 -8.03 -13.12 -13.33
C ASP A 206 -7.87 -12.69 -14.81
N PRO A 207 -8.38 -13.44 -15.79
CA PRO A 207 -8.24 -13.08 -17.20
C PRO A 207 -8.74 -11.69 -17.57
N GLN A 208 -9.70 -11.13 -16.82
CA GLN A 208 -10.26 -9.80 -17.07
C GLN A 208 -9.75 -8.74 -16.09
N GLY A 209 -8.80 -9.09 -15.21
CA GLY A 209 -8.24 -8.17 -14.23
C GLY A 209 -7.78 -8.89 -12.98
N LEU A 210 -8.46 -8.68 -11.85
CA LEU A 210 -8.09 -9.26 -10.56
C LEU A 210 -9.30 -9.88 -9.86
N GLN A 211 -9.09 -11.04 -9.25
CA GLN A 211 -9.99 -11.58 -8.23
C GLN A 211 -9.56 -11.06 -6.86
N LEU A 212 -10.48 -10.44 -6.14
CA LEU A 212 -10.25 -9.86 -4.82
C LEU A 212 -11.05 -10.58 -3.75
N THR A 213 -10.42 -10.83 -2.60
CA THR A 213 -11.08 -11.34 -1.40
C THR A 213 -10.79 -10.39 -0.24
N VAL A 214 -11.83 -9.88 0.41
CA VAL A 214 -11.68 -9.09 1.63
C VAL A 214 -11.48 -10.05 2.81
N LEU A 215 -10.26 -10.10 3.34
CA LEU A 215 -9.90 -10.97 4.46
C LEU A 215 -10.30 -10.38 5.81
N LYS A 216 -10.14 -9.05 5.93
CA LYS A 216 -10.46 -8.29 7.15
C LYS A 216 -10.82 -6.86 6.79
N ARG A 217 -11.86 -6.34 7.41
CA ARG A 217 -12.22 -4.92 7.35
C ARG A 217 -12.67 -4.45 8.73
N LYS A 218 -12.14 -3.33 9.21
CA LYS A 218 -12.54 -2.74 10.48
C LYS A 218 -14.02 -2.36 10.40
N GLY A 219 -14.83 -2.91 11.31
CA GLY A 219 -16.27 -2.64 11.37
C GLY A 219 -17.15 -3.43 10.38
N SER A 220 -16.65 -4.52 9.78
CA SER A 220 -17.45 -5.36 8.87
C SER A 220 -16.95 -6.81 8.85
N TRP A 221 -17.76 -7.68 8.25
CA TRP A 221 -17.45 -9.09 8.03
C TRP A 221 -16.67 -9.30 6.73
N PRO A 222 -15.89 -10.39 6.63
CA PRO A 222 -15.29 -10.82 5.37
C PRO A 222 -16.37 -11.00 4.28
N ALA A 223 -16.03 -10.64 3.04
CA ALA A 223 -16.91 -10.81 1.90
C ALA A 223 -16.47 -12.00 1.04
N ALA A 224 -17.42 -12.57 0.28
CA ALA A 224 -17.09 -13.58 -0.74
C ALA A 224 -16.12 -12.98 -1.78
N PRO A 225 -15.26 -13.81 -2.40
CA PRO A 225 -14.39 -13.35 -3.49
C PRO A 225 -15.21 -12.75 -4.63
N PHE A 226 -14.76 -11.63 -5.17
CA PHE A 226 -15.36 -10.97 -6.33
C PHE A 226 -14.31 -10.54 -7.35
N ARG A 227 -14.74 -10.23 -8.56
CA ARG A 227 -13.87 -9.80 -9.64
C ARG A 227 -13.88 -8.31 -9.79
N ILE A 228 -12.71 -7.76 -10.14
CA ILE A 228 -12.53 -6.36 -10.53
C ILE A 228 -12.09 -6.37 -11.99
N SER A 229 -12.92 -5.80 -12.85
CA SER A 229 -12.57 -5.64 -14.26
C SER A 229 -11.58 -4.50 -14.42
N MET A 230 -10.44 -4.84 -15.00
CA MET A 230 -9.42 -3.84 -15.37
C MET A 230 -9.48 -3.45 -16.85
N GLN A 231 -10.39 -4.05 -17.62
CA GLN A 231 -10.44 -3.94 -19.08
C GLN A 231 -10.62 -2.49 -19.57
N GLN A 232 -11.40 -1.68 -18.89
CA GLN A 232 -11.62 -0.28 -19.29
C GLN A 232 -10.39 0.59 -19.13
N LYS A 233 -9.63 0.40 -18.03
CA LYS A 233 -8.45 1.22 -17.72
C LYS A 233 -7.16 0.64 -18.29
N TRP A 234 -7.07 -0.68 -18.36
CA TRP A 234 -5.87 -1.44 -18.74
C TRP A 234 -6.18 -2.56 -19.71
N PRO A 235 -6.71 -2.25 -20.92
CA PRO A 235 -7.17 -3.28 -21.86
C PRO A 235 -6.05 -4.24 -22.29
N VAL A 236 -4.80 -3.77 -22.34
CA VAL A 236 -3.63 -4.58 -22.73
C VAL A 236 -3.28 -5.65 -21.68
N LEU A 237 -3.74 -5.50 -20.44
CA LEU A 237 -3.48 -6.47 -19.36
C LEU A 237 -4.56 -7.54 -19.26
N CYS A 238 -5.65 -7.36 -19.95
CA CYS A 238 -6.76 -8.31 -19.91
C CYS A 238 -6.68 -9.24 -21.12
N LEU A 239 -6.83 -10.54 -20.88
CA LEU A 239 -6.95 -11.48 -21.97
C LEU A 239 -8.30 -11.21 -22.65
N THR A 240 -8.28 -10.57 -23.80
CA THR A 240 -9.44 -10.53 -24.70
C THR A 240 -9.70 -11.97 -25.13
N GLY A 241 -10.92 -12.49 -24.89
CA GLY A 241 -11.28 -13.89 -25.06
C GLY A 241 -11.31 -14.41 -26.51
N THR A 242 -10.27 -14.13 -27.27
CA THR A 242 -9.91 -14.83 -28.49
C THR A 242 -9.08 -16.03 -28.05
N ALA A 243 -9.66 -17.23 -28.16
CA ALA A 243 -8.98 -18.48 -27.92
C ALA A 243 -7.58 -18.42 -28.54
N ALA A 244 -6.55 -18.66 -27.71
CA ALA A 244 -5.20 -18.84 -28.21
C ALA A 244 -5.23 -19.93 -29.27
N GLU A 245 -5.06 -19.57 -30.56
CA GLU A 245 -4.71 -20.54 -31.56
C GLU A 245 -3.40 -21.21 -31.12
N PRO A 246 -3.37 -22.55 -31.07
CA PRO A 246 -2.13 -23.24 -30.76
C PRO A 246 -1.13 -22.88 -31.84
N LEU A 247 0.02 -22.33 -31.42
CA LEU A 247 1.18 -22.16 -32.29
C LEU A 247 1.43 -23.47 -33.03
N ARG A 248 1.05 -23.55 -34.33
CA ARG A 248 1.43 -24.63 -35.19
C ARG A 248 2.96 -24.61 -35.25
N GLN A 249 3.56 -25.67 -34.71
CA GLN A 249 4.96 -25.96 -34.90
C GLN A 249 5.18 -26.06 -36.42
N ALA A 250 5.94 -25.09 -36.94
CA ALA A 250 6.48 -25.23 -38.30
C ALA A 250 7.60 -26.26 -38.24
N VAL A 251 7.42 -27.33 -38.98
CA VAL A 251 8.41 -28.36 -39.28
C VAL A 251 9.47 -27.79 -40.22
#